data_7cdfbcf84918b81cafbf7bfe263947e7
#
_entry.id   7cdfbcf84918b81cafbf7bfe263947e7
#
_cell.length_a   1.000
_cell.length_b   1.000
_cell.length_c   1.000
_cell.angle_alpha   90.00
_cell.angle_beta   90.00
_cell.angle_gamma   90.00
#
_symmetry.space_group_name_H-M   'P 1'
#
loop_
_entity.id
_entity.type
_entity.pdbx_description
1 polymer ?
#
loop_
_entity_poly.entity_id
_entity_poly.type
_entity_poly.pdbx_seq_one_letter_code
_entity_poly.pdbx_strand_id
1 'polypeptide(L)'
;MDVENGIKHALPEEVKQLMEQYTVELKEIFLDEKIVGVYIYGSIALGAFHIETSDVDFVTVISDSVNEAEKKQIVELHKKISKSTLGKRMDGMYIPLADLGKYNDEMNEYVYCTDGKANIGHWDINAVTWWTLKNQGITVIGIEAEDLSFQIRWDDVVNTMKYNVEQYWSEKAKQPYLFFIEEWVESAVVTMGRILYTLDHKTIVSKDRGLQYLLERSAKEWEPLLKEVERMRHNPEEKKKFFRWRRADMTKRYLLCLIEECRGKW
;
A
#
# COMPACT_ATOMS: atom_id res chain seq x y z
N MET A 1 4.12 24.21 -9.81
CA MET A 1 2.67 23.87 -9.94
C MET A 1 2.60 22.74 -10.95
N ASP A 2 3.06 21.55 -10.57
CA ASP A 2 3.03 20.37 -11.43
C ASP A 2 2.03 19.40 -10.81
N VAL A 3 0.87 19.37 -11.45
CA VAL A 3 -0.22 18.45 -11.13
C VAL A 3 0.13 17.13 -11.80
N GLU A 4 0.81 16.23 -11.08
CA GLU A 4 0.95 14.83 -11.48
C GLU A 4 -0.37 14.02 -11.31
N ASN A 5 -1.49 14.70 -11.34
CA ASN A 5 -2.80 14.07 -11.33
C ASN A 5 -3.13 13.56 -12.73
N GLY A 6 -3.07 12.23 -12.91
CA GLY A 6 -3.64 11.57 -14.07
C GLY A 6 -2.69 10.82 -15.01
N ILE A 7 -1.41 10.68 -14.69
CA ILE A 7 -0.54 9.79 -15.47
C ILE A 7 -0.78 8.35 -15.00
N LYS A 8 -1.56 7.57 -15.76
CA LYS A 8 -1.61 6.11 -15.57
C LYS A 8 -0.24 5.55 -15.95
N HIS A 9 0.48 5.01 -14.98
CA HIS A 9 1.76 4.36 -15.21
C HIS A 9 1.56 3.04 -15.96
N ALA A 10 2.43 2.74 -16.90
CA ALA A 10 2.45 1.44 -17.57
C ALA A 10 2.91 0.36 -16.58
N LEU A 11 2.34 -0.84 -16.68
CA LEU A 11 2.82 -1.98 -15.89
C LEU A 11 4.27 -2.30 -16.27
N PRO A 12 5.18 -2.48 -15.29
CA PRO A 12 6.50 -3.06 -15.55
C PRO A 12 6.37 -4.42 -16.23
N GLU A 13 7.29 -4.75 -17.13
CA GLU A 13 7.18 -5.94 -17.98
C GLU A 13 7.06 -7.23 -17.16
N GLU A 14 7.80 -7.35 -16.07
CA GLU A 14 7.77 -8.54 -15.19
C GLU A 14 6.42 -8.65 -14.46
N VAL A 15 5.83 -7.53 -14.06
CA VAL A 15 4.48 -7.50 -13.46
C VAL A 15 3.44 -7.85 -14.49
N LYS A 16 3.57 -7.34 -15.72
CA LYS A 16 2.67 -7.66 -16.82
C LYS A 16 2.64 -9.16 -17.09
N GLN A 17 3.79 -9.80 -17.22
CA GLN A 17 3.91 -11.25 -17.43
C GLN A 17 3.28 -12.05 -16.26
N LEU A 18 3.50 -11.61 -15.00
CA LEU A 18 2.87 -12.22 -13.85
C LEU A 18 1.35 -12.11 -13.92
N MET A 19 0.83 -10.94 -14.27
CA MET A 19 -0.62 -10.68 -14.33
C MET A 19 -1.28 -11.37 -15.52
N GLU A 20 -0.58 -11.54 -16.63
CA GLU A 20 -1.05 -12.37 -17.75
C GLU A 20 -1.19 -13.83 -17.33
N GLN A 21 -0.20 -14.40 -16.66
CA GLN A 21 -0.31 -15.75 -16.09
C GLN A 21 -1.44 -15.86 -15.09
N TYR A 22 -1.53 -14.89 -14.16
CA TYR A 22 -2.59 -14.85 -13.15
C TYR A 22 -3.99 -14.83 -13.76
N THR A 23 -4.21 -13.99 -14.76
CA THR A 23 -5.53 -13.85 -15.39
C THR A 23 -5.93 -15.08 -16.22
N VAL A 24 -4.97 -15.77 -16.85
CA VAL A 24 -5.23 -17.04 -17.53
C VAL A 24 -5.69 -18.10 -16.53
N GLU A 25 -4.98 -18.28 -15.43
CA GLU A 25 -5.32 -19.26 -14.39
C GLU A 25 -6.65 -18.88 -13.69
N LEU A 26 -6.91 -17.57 -13.52
CA LEU A 26 -8.15 -17.07 -12.93
C LEU A 26 -9.38 -17.44 -13.76
N LYS A 27 -9.28 -17.40 -15.08
CA LYS A 27 -10.35 -17.80 -16.01
C LYS A 27 -10.63 -19.30 -16.00
N GLU A 28 -9.70 -20.12 -15.56
CA GLU A 28 -9.94 -21.55 -15.34
C GLU A 28 -10.75 -21.82 -14.05
N ILE A 29 -10.69 -20.89 -13.09
CA ILE A 29 -11.42 -20.98 -11.82
C ILE A 29 -12.83 -20.40 -11.95
N PHE A 30 -12.91 -19.21 -12.53
CA PHE A 30 -14.14 -18.46 -12.69
C PHE A 30 -14.60 -18.49 -14.13
N LEU A 31 -15.89 -18.61 -14.35
CA LEU A 31 -16.48 -18.31 -15.64
C LEU A 31 -16.20 -16.84 -15.99
N ASP A 32 -15.97 -16.54 -17.28
CA ASP A 32 -15.63 -15.18 -17.72
C ASP A 32 -16.63 -14.12 -17.22
N GLU A 33 -17.91 -14.47 -17.12
CA GLU A 33 -18.99 -13.59 -16.63
C GLU A 33 -18.86 -13.28 -15.12
N LYS A 34 -18.12 -14.08 -14.35
CA LYS A 34 -17.91 -13.84 -12.91
C LYS A 34 -16.79 -12.84 -12.64
N ILE A 35 -15.85 -12.67 -13.55
CA ILE A 35 -14.73 -11.74 -13.39
C ILE A 35 -15.16 -10.36 -13.89
N VAL A 36 -15.40 -9.41 -12.99
CA VAL A 36 -15.70 -8.02 -13.33
C VAL A 36 -14.45 -7.26 -13.73
N GLY A 37 -13.33 -7.53 -13.03
CA GLY A 37 -12.04 -6.95 -13.39
C GLY A 37 -10.93 -7.36 -12.43
N VAL A 38 -9.69 -7.14 -12.89
CA VAL A 38 -8.45 -7.31 -12.13
C VAL A 38 -7.68 -6.01 -12.20
N TYR A 39 -7.24 -5.52 -11.07
CA TYR A 39 -6.63 -4.21 -10.90
C TYR A 39 -5.34 -4.30 -10.10
N ILE A 40 -4.38 -3.48 -10.45
CA ILE A 40 -3.16 -3.23 -9.69
C ILE A 40 -3.27 -1.85 -9.03
N TYR A 41 -2.90 -1.77 -7.75
CA TYR A 41 -2.83 -0.51 -7.00
C TYR A 41 -1.48 -0.38 -6.28
N GLY A 42 -1.36 0.40 -5.23
CA GLY A 42 -0.14 0.51 -4.43
C GLY A 42 1.06 1.10 -5.17
N SER A 43 2.25 0.58 -4.91
CA SER A 43 3.51 1.16 -5.42
C SER A 43 3.61 1.16 -6.94
N ILE A 44 3.07 0.16 -7.61
CA ILE A 44 3.08 0.06 -9.07
C ILE A 44 2.23 1.17 -9.68
N ALA A 45 1.01 1.33 -9.19
CA ALA A 45 0.10 2.37 -9.66
C ALA A 45 0.61 3.79 -9.36
N LEU A 46 1.42 3.95 -8.30
CA LEU A 46 2.07 5.20 -7.93
C LEU A 46 3.40 5.45 -8.67
N GLY A 47 3.78 4.61 -9.63
CA GLY A 47 5.03 4.76 -10.39
C GLY A 47 6.31 4.60 -9.56
N ALA A 48 6.25 3.87 -8.46
CA ALA A 48 7.35 3.69 -7.51
C ALA A 48 7.65 2.21 -7.24
N PHE A 49 7.53 1.39 -8.26
CA PHE A 49 7.81 -0.04 -8.19
C PHE A 49 9.32 -0.32 -8.25
N HIS A 50 9.79 -1.12 -7.31
CA HIS A 50 11.15 -1.67 -7.27
C HIS A 50 11.08 -3.18 -7.35
N ILE A 51 11.62 -3.76 -8.44
CA ILE A 51 11.51 -5.18 -8.76
C ILE A 51 11.98 -6.12 -7.64
N GLU A 52 12.94 -5.69 -6.82
CA GLU A 52 13.52 -6.52 -5.77
C GLU A 52 12.77 -6.45 -4.43
N THR A 53 12.04 -5.37 -4.18
CA THR A 53 11.50 -5.07 -2.84
C THR A 53 10.02 -4.73 -2.79
N SER A 54 9.40 -4.33 -3.91
CA SER A 54 7.99 -3.96 -3.91
C SER A 54 7.09 -5.19 -4.03
N ASP A 55 5.95 -5.13 -3.34
CA ASP A 55 4.87 -6.09 -3.47
C ASP A 55 4.04 -5.78 -4.73
N VAL A 56 3.27 -6.75 -5.17
CA VAL A 56 2.29 -6.61 -6.25
C VAL A 56 0.91 -6.55 -5.61
N ASP A 57 0.47 -5.33 -5.34
CA ASP A 57 -0.83 -5.06 -4.73
C ASP A 57 -1.94 -5.20 -5.77
N PHE A 58 -2.90 -6.11 -5.56
CA PHE A 58 -3.97 -6.36 -6.52
C PHE A 58 -5.37 -6.43 -5.90
N VAL A 59 -6.38 -6.12 -6.71
CA VAL A 59 -7.79 -6.40 -6.40
C VAL A 59 -8.39 -7.16 -7.57
N THR A 60 -8.98 -8.31 -7.28
CA THR A 60 -9.85 -9.03 -8.20
C THR A 60 -11.29 -8.79 -7.81
N VAL A 61 -12.04 -8.14 -8.69
CA VAL A 61 -13.48 -7.88 -8.50
C VAL A 61 -14.27 -8.94 -9.23
N ILE A 62 -15.17 -9.57 -8.50
CA ILE A 62 -16.05 -10.64 -8.98
C ILE A 62 -17.51 -10.26 -8.82
N SER A 63 -18.42 -10.84 -9.64
CA SER A 63 -19.84 -10.49 -9.61
C SER A 63 -20.51 -10.86 -8.29
N ASP A 64 -20.09 -11.97 -7.68
CA ASP A 64 -20.63 -12.49 -6.41
C ASP A 64 -19.54 -13.16 -5.57
N SER A 65 -19.88 -13.66 -4.40
CA SER A 65 -18.95 -14.27 -3.46
C SER A 65 -18.28 -15.54 -4.01
N VAL A 66 -17.07 -15.82 -3.52
CA VAL A 66 -16.29 -17.03 -3.80
C VAL A 66 -16.90 -18.22 -3.05
N ASN A 67 -17.26 -19.28 -3.77
CA ASN A 67 -17.74 -20.52 -3.16
C ASN A 67 -16.59 -21.42 -2.67
N GLU A 68 -16.91 -22.49 -1.93
CA GLU A 68 -15.92 -23.37 -1.31
C GLU A 68 -15.02 -24.13 -2.33
N ALA A 69 -15.53 -24.41 -3.53
CA ALA A 69 -14.73 -25.05 -4.57
C ALA A 69 -13.74 -24.05 -5.17
N GLU A 70 -14.21 -22.86 -5.48
CA GLU A 70 -13.39 -21.73 -5.98
C GLU A 70 -12.31 -21.32 -4.96
N LYS A 71 -12.63 -21.25 -3.66
CA LYS A 71 -11.64 -20.98 -2.60
C LYS A 71 -10.45 -21.94 -2.67
N LYS A 72 -10.72 -23.23 -2.81
CA LYS A 72 -9.67 -24.26 -2.94
C LYS A 72 -8.82 -24.05 -4.19
N GLN A 73 -9.46 -23.72 -5.32
CA GLN A 73 -8.77 -23.46 -6.59
C GLN A 73 -7.90 -22.20 -6.50
N ILE A 74 -8.38 -21.12 -5.85
CA ILE A 74 -7.58 -19.92 -5.60
C ILE A 74 -6.34 -20.23 -4.74
N VAL A 75 -6.48 -21.06 -3.72
CA VAL A 75 -5.32 -21.49 -2.91
C VAL A 75 -4.28 -22.20 -3.78
N GLU A 76 -4.69 -23.12 -4.67
CA GLU A 76 -3.76 -23.81 -5.57
C GLU A 76 -3.19 -22.86 -6.63
N LEU A 77 -3.95 -21.88 -7.13
CA LEU A 77 -3.49 -20.83 -8.01
C LEU A 77 -2.32 -20.05 -7.38
N HIS A 78 -2.53 -19.49 -6.17
CA HIS A 78 -1.49 -18.74 -5.47
C HIS A 78 -0.29 -19.60 -5.10
N LYS A 79 -0.48 -20.85 -4.73
CA LYS A 79 0.60 -21.79 -4.50
C LYS A 79 1.43 -22.07 -5.78
N LYS A 80 0.80 -22.05 -6.95
CA LYS A 80 1.49 -22.19 -8.25
C LYS A 80 2.27 -20.92 -8.59
N ILE A 81 1.64 -19.75 -8.49
CA ILE A 81 2.23 -18.46 -8.84
C ILE A 81 3.36 -18.08 -7.88
N SER A 82 3.23 -18.38 -6.59
CA SER A 82 4.26 -18.10 -5.57
C SER A 82 5.56 -18.90 -5.73
N LYS A 83 5.68 -19.75 -6.75
CA LYS A 83 6.98 -20.33 -7.15
C LYS A 83 7.90 -19.29 -7.79
N SER A 84 7.36 -18.24 -8.36
CA SER A 84 8.13 -17.10 -8.87
C SER A 84 8.46 -16.08 -7.77
N THR A 85 9.53 -15.30 -7.95
CA THR A 85 9.95 -14.28 -6.99
C THR A 85 8.89 -13.20 -6.78
N LEU A 86 8.28 -12.69 -7.87
CA LEU A 86 7.20 -11.71 -7.79
C LEU A 86 5.90 -12.33 -7.26
N GLY A 87 5.58 -13.56 -7.65
CA GLY A 87 4.39 -14.24 -7.17
C GLY A 87 4.36 -14.46 -5.65
N LYS A 88 5.53 -14.57 -5.00
CA LYS A 88 5.67 -14.62 -3.54
C LYS A 88 5.34 -13.28 -2.86
N ARG A 89 5.30 -12.20 -3.61
CA ARG A 89 5.03 -10.84 -3.14
C ARG A 89 3.70 -10.30 -3.68
N MET A 90 2.81 -11.20 -4.09
CA MET A 90 1.43 -10.81 -4.42
C MET A 90 0.64 -10.61 -3.13
N ASP A 91 0.13 -9.40 -2.96
CA ASP A 91 -0.73 -8.97 -1.86
C ASP A 91 -2.03 -8.41 -2.42
N GLY A 92 -3.17 -8.94 -1.98
CA GLY A 92 -4.43 -8.46 -2.52
C GLY A 92 -5.65 -9.26 -2.10
N MET A 93 -6.76 -9.08 -2.82
CA MET A 93 -8.04 -9.59 -2.38
C MET A 93 -8.99 -9.90 -3.53
N TYR A 94 -9.97 -10.75 -3.23
CA TYR A 94 -11.08 -11.12 -4.11
C TYR A 94 -12.37 -10.53 -3.53
N ILE A 95 -12.87 -9.47 -4.12
CA ILE A 95 -13.98 -8.69 -3.58
C ILE A 95 -15.20 -8.80 -4.49
N PRO A 96 -16.37 -9.18 -3.95
CA PRO A 96 -17.64 -9.08 -4.68
C PRO A 96 -17.92 -7.63 -5.11
N LEU A 97 -18.45 -7.45 -6.30
CA LEU A 97 -18.82 -6.13 -6.83
C LEU A 97 -19.72 -5.33 -5.87
N ALA A 98 -20.61 -6.01 -5.17
CA ALA A 98 -21.51 -5.41 -4.18
C ALA A 98 -20.79 -4.89 -2.93
N ASP A 99 -19.54 -5.28 -2.71
CA ASP A 99 -18.73 -4.91 -1.55
C ASP A 99 -17.62 -3.89 -1.87
N LEU A 100 -17.52 -3.48 -3.13
CA LEU A 100 -16.58 -2.43 -3.54
C LEU A 100 -16.84 -1.12 -2.77
N GLY A 101 -15.77 -0.57 -2.22
CA GLY A 101 -15.82 0.68 -1.44
C GLY A 101 -16.22 0.51 0.02
N LYS A 102 -16.62 -0.69 0.45
CA LYS A 102 -16.93 -0.98 1.86
C LYS A 102 -15.68 -1.24 2.69
N TYR A 103 -15.85 -1.21 4.00
CA TYR A 103 -14.82 -1.54 4.99
C TYR A 103 -15.10 -2.91 5.63
N ASN A 104 -14.12 -3.46 6.32
CA ASN A 104 -14.18 -4.82 6.86
C ASN A 104 -15.33 -5.08 7.83
N ASP A 105 -15.79 -4.07 8.54
CA ASP A 105 -16.95 -4.14 9.44
C ASP A 105 -18.31 -4.15 8.71
N GLU A 106 -18.29 -3.85 7.41
CA GLU A 106 -19.47 -3.85 6.52
C GLU A 106 -19.54 -5.09 5.61
N MET A 107 -18.53 -5.97 5.66
CA MET A 107 -18.37 -7.10 4.75
C MET A 107 -18.23 -8.42 5.51
N ASN A 108 -18.65 -9.51 4.87
CA ASN A 108 -18.26 -10.85 5.30
C ASN A 108 -16.76 -11.11 5.01
N GLU A 109 -16.22 -12.16 5.63
CA GLU A 109 -14.88 -12.66 5.28
C GLU A 109 -14.80 -12.99 3.79
N TYR A 110 -13.67 -12.64 3.18
CA TYR A 110 -13.36 -12.86 1.77
C TYR A 110 -12.01 -13.55 1.60
N VAL A 111 -11.71 -13.99 0.38
CA VAL A 111 -10.38 -14.53 0.07
C VAL A 111 -9.42 -13.35 -0.14
N TYR A 112 -8.32 -13.38 0.58
CA TYR A 112 -7.21 -12.45 0.38
C TYR A 112 -5.88 -13.19 0.22
N CYS A 113 -4.91 -12.55 -0.38
CA CYS A 113 -3.56 -13.04 -0.55
C CYS A 113 -2.58 -12.13 0.20
N THR A 114 -1.66 -12.73 0.92
CA THR A 114 -0.52 -12.04 1.54
C THR A 114 0.73 -12.89 1.40
N ASP A 115 1.85 -12.26 1.04
CA ASP A 115 3.10 -12.97 0.73
C ASP A 115 2.89 -14.11 -0.28
N GLY A 116 2.06 -13.89 -1.27
CA GLY A 116 1.70 -14.87 -2.29
C GLY A 116 0.89 -16.09 -1.80
N LYS A 117 0.30 -16.03 -0.59
CA LYS A 117 -0.51 -17.10 -0.01
C LYS A 117 -1.95 -16.66 0.17
N ALA A 118 -2.89 -17.44 -0.36
CA ALA A 118 -4.31 -17.19 -0.18
C ALA A 118 -4.78 -17.61 1.22
N ASN A 119 -5.59 -16.75 1.84
CA ASN A 119 -6.18 -16.89 3.16
C ASN A 119 -7.66 -16.50 3.11
N ILE A 120 -8.41 -16.76 4.18
CA ILE A 120 -9.80 -16.33 4.35
C ILE A 120 -9.87 -15.45 5.59
N GLY A 121 -10.57 -14.32 5.50
CA GLY A 121 -10.69 -13.35 6.57
C GLY A 121 -10.83 -11.94 6.02
N HIS A 122 -10.28 -10.97 6.74
CA HIS A 122 -10.26 -9.57 6.36
C HIS A 122 -8.82 -9.09 6.14
N TRP A 123 -8.57 -8.48 4.99
CA TRP A 123 -7.31 -7.81 4.66
C TRP A 123 -7.34 -6.34 5.13
N ASP A 124 -6.22 -5.66 5.11
CA ASP A 124 -6.13 -4.24 5.49
C ASP A 124 -6.74 -3.32 4.42
N ILE A 125 -8.07 -3.29 4.38
CA ILE A 125 -8.84 -2.38 3.51
C ILE A 125 -9.15 -1.11 4.28
N ASN A 126 -8.85 0.03 3.67
CA ASN A 126 -9.16 1.36 4.21
C ASN A 126 -9.41 2.37 3.08
N ALA A 127 -9.75 3.61 3.45
CA ALA A 127 -10.08 4.63 2.45
C ALA A 127 -8.91 4.96 1.50
N VAL A 128 -7.65 4.81 1.94
CA VAL A 128 -6.47 5.02 1.09
C VAL A 128 -6.40 3.94 0.01
N THR A 129 -6.70 2.67 0.35
CA THR A 129 -6.75 1.55 -0.59
C THR A 129 -7.76 1.83 -1.70
N TRP A 130 -8.99 2.14 -1.31
CA TRP A 130 -10.08 2.42 -2.26
C TRP A 130 -9.84 3.67 -3.09
N TRP A 131 -9.34 4.74 -2.47
CA TRP A 131 -9.02 5.97 -3.18
C TRP A 131 -7.92 5.75 -4.21
N THR A 132 -6.86 5.02 -3.84
CA THR A 132 -5.75 4.70 -4.76
C THR A 132 -6.24 3.83 -5.91
N LEU A 133 -7.05 2.80 -5.63
CA LEU A 133 -7.65 1.97 -6.67
C LEU A 133 -8.47 2.81 -7.66
N LYS A 134 -9.38 3.65 -7.15
CA LYS A 134 -10.31 4.45 -7.97
C LYS A 134 -9.61 5.48 -8.84
N ASN A 135 -8.59 6.15 -8.30
CA ASN A 135 -7.99 7.33 -8.95
C ASN A 135 -6.66 7.03 -9.67
N GLN A 136 -5.96 5.96 -9.28
CA GLN A 136 -4.62 5.64 -9.78
C GLN A 136 -4.49 4.16 -10.20
N GLY A 137 -5.49 3.34 -9.93
CA GLY A 137 -5.46 1.91 -10.24
C GLY A 137 -5.25 1.64 -11.72
N ILE A 138 -4.44 0.61 -12.01
CA ILE A 138 -4.16 0.13 -13.36
C ILE A 138 -5.05 -1.07 -13.63
N THR A 139 -5.88 -0.99 -14.66
CA THR A 139 -6.74 -2.09 -15.09
C THR A 139 -5.92 -3.12 -15.85
N VAL A 140 -5.94 -4.37 -15.37
CA VAL A 140 -5.34 -5.50 -16.09
C VAL A 140 -6.34 -6.10 -17.07
N ILE A 141 -7.56 -6.38 -16.60
CA ILE A 141 -8.71 -6.81 -17.41
C ILE A 141 -9.99 -6.25 -16.80
N GLY A 142 -11.01 -6.10 -17.61
CA GLY A 142 -12.38 -5.72 -17.20
C GLY A 142 -12.69 -4.24 -17.36
N ILE A 143 -13.59 -3.73 -16.53
CA ILE A 143 -14.01 -2.32 -16.51
C ILE A 143 -12.85 -1.46 -16.01
N GLU A 144 -12.65 -0.26 -16.56
CA GLU A 144 -11.61 0.64 -16.09
C GLU A 144 -11.79 0.99 -14.59
N ALA A 145 -10.67 1.06 -13.84
CA ALA A 145 -10.71 1.31 -12.40
C ALA A 145 -11.47 2.60 -12.05
N GLU A 146 -11.34 3.64 -12.88
CA GLU A 146 -12.03 4.91 -12.73
C GLU A 146 -13.55 4.83 -12.98
N ASP A 147 -14.00 3.82 -13.72
CA ASP A 147 -15.43 3.59 -14.05
C ASP A 147 -16.14 2.68 -13.04
N LEU A 148 -15.41 2.08 -12.10
CA LEU A 148 -16.01 1.26 -11.03
C LEU A 148 -17.05 2.06 -10.24
N SER A 149 -18.22 1.46 -9.98
CA SER A 149 -19.39 2.13 -9.43
C SER A 149 -19.38 2.31 -7.91
N PHE A 150 -18.23 2.76 -7.35
CA PHE A 150 -18.13 3.15 -5.96
C PHE A 150 -17.52 4.55 -5.82
N GLN A 151 -17.70 5.18 -4.66
CA GLN A 151 -17.16 6.51 -4.37
C GLN A 151 -16.46 6.50 -3.01
N ILE A 152 -15.34 7.16 -2.92
CA ILE A 152 -14.63 7.43 -1.68
C ILE A 152 -14.55 8.94 -1.49
N ARG A 153 -15.05 9.40 -0.34
CA ARG A 153 -14.95 10.82 0.00
C ARG A 153 -13.55 11.11 0.51
N TRP A 154 -13.04 12.29 0.20
CA TRP A 154 -11.74 12.73 0.70
C TRP A 154 -11.68 12.74 2.25
N ASP A 155 -12.79 13.07 2.89
CA ASP A 155 -12.90 13.04 4.35
C ASP A 155 -12.62 11.64 4.94
N ASP A 156 -12.97 10.57 4.24
CA ASP A 156 -12.71 9.20 4.69
C ASP A 156 -11.20 8.88 4.61
N VAL A 157 -10.50 9.42 3.60
CA VAL A 157 -9.04 9.36 3.50
C VAL A 157 -8.39 10.11 4.66
N VAL A 158 -8.85 11.33 4.96
CA VAL A 158 -8.36 12.14 6.08
C VAL A 158 -8.61 11.42 7.42
N ASN A 159 -9.79 10.82 7.61
CA ASN A 159 -10.10 10.05 8.82
C ASN A 159 -9.18 8.83 8.98
N THR A 160 -8.85 8.12 7.89
CA THR A 160 -7.88 7.03 7.91
C THR A 160 -6.50 7.53 8.36
N MET A 161 -6.06 8.67 7.84
CA MET A 161 -4.78 9.28 8.23
C MET A 161 -4.79 9.74 9.68
N LYS A 162 -5.89 10.36 10.11
CA LYS A 162 -6.07 10.77 11.49
C LYS A 162 -5.98 9.58 12.45
N TYR A 163 -6.65 8.48 12.15
CA TYR A 163 -6.54 7.24 12.93
C TYR A 163 -5.08 6.74 13.01
N ASN A 164 -4.38 6.69 11.86
CA ASN A 164 -2.97 6.29 11.80
C ASN A 164 -2.08 7.17 12.69
N VAL A 165 -2.26 8.48 12.64
CA VAL A 165 -1.45 9.44 13.43
C VAL A 165 -1.79 9.36 14.90
N GLU A 166 -3.08 9.46 15.24
CA GLU A 166 -3.53 9.64 16.64
C GLU A 166 -3.57 8.33 17.42
N GLN A 167 -3.82 7.20 16.77
CA GLN A 167 -3.89 5.90 17.44
C GLN A 167 -2.60 5.11 17.18
N TYR A 168 -2.32 4.72 15.94
CA TYR A 168 -1.25 3.79 15.65
C TYR A 168 0.15 4.38 15.96
N TRP A 169 0.52 5.47 15.31
CA TRP A 169 1.87 6.05 15.48
C TRP A 169 2.06 6.73 16.83
N SER A 170 1.02 7.32 17.42
CA SER A 170 1.10 7.85 18.79
C SER A 170 1.38 6.76 19.82
N GLU A 171 0.79 5.57 19.68
CA GLU A 171 1.10 4.43 20.56
C GLU A 171 2.51 3.85 20.29
N LYS A 172 2.95 3.78 19.02
CA LYS A 172 4.31 3.35 18.68
C LYS A 172 5.39 4.32 19.19
N ALA A 173 5.10 5.61 19.20
CA ALA A 173 6.02 6.62 19.76
C ALA A 173 6.28 6.43 21.28
N LYS A 174 5.37 5.79 22.02
CA LYS A 174 5.56 5.41 23.43
C LYS A 174 6.48 4.21 23.62
N GLN A 175 6.85 3.51 22.54
CA GLN A 175 7.63 2.28 22.51
C GLN A 175 8.98 2.48 21.80
N PRO A 176 9.92 3.29 22.32
CA PRO A 176 11.14 3.69 21.63
C PRO A 176 12.08 2.53 21.29
N TYR A 177 11.92 1.37 21.94
CA TYR A 177 12.69 0.16 21.64
C TYR A 177 12.42 -0.37 20.21
N LEU A 178 11.25 -0.08 19.62
CA LEU A 178 10.94 -0.42 18.23
C LEU A 178 11.93 0.23 17.26
N PHE A 179 12.36 1.45 17.55
CA PHE A 179 13.27 2.22 16.68
C PHE A 179 14.73 1.80 16.79
N PHE A 180 15.04 0.74 17.54
CA PHE A 180 16.31 0.01 17.39
C PHE A 180 16.34 -0.84 16.12
N ILE A 181 15.18 -1.15 15.53
CA ILE A 181 14.98 -1.93 14.30
C ILE A 181 14.82 -0.95 13.14
N GLU A 182 15.56 -1.16 12.05
CA GLU A 182 15.60 -0.21 10.91
C GLU A 182 14.27 -0.12 10.19
N GLU A 183 13.58 -1.24 10.01
CA GLU A 183 12.27 -1.32 9.37
C GLU A 183 11.22 -0.47 10.09
N TRP A 184 11.26 -0.41 11.42
CA TRP A 184 10.37 0.46 12.19
C TRP A 184 10.71 1.95 12.05
N VAL A 185 12.01 2.29 11.94
CA VAL A 185 12.47 3.67 11.72
C VAL A 185 12.02 4.14 10.34
N GLU A 186 12.31 3.35 9.30
CA GLU A 186 11.91 3.65 7.93
C GLU A 186 10.40 3.80 7.84
N SER A 187 9.66 2.78 8.30
CA SER A 187 8.19 2.75 8.25
C SER A 187 7.58 3.98 8.93
N ALA A 188 8.04 4.36 10.12
CA ALA A 188 7.53 5.51 10.84
C ALA A 188 7.74 6.82 10.07
N VAL A 189 8.98 7.09 9.64
CA VAL A 189 9.33 8.35 8.99
C VAL A 189 8.64 8.46 7.63
N VAL A 190 8.71 7.41 6.83
CA VAL A 190 8.15 7.40 5.47
C VAL A 190 6.63 7.50 5.48
N THR A 191 5.95 6.78 6.40
CA THR A 191 4.49 6.86 6.51
C THR A 191 4.04 8.24 6.93
N MET A 192 4.70 8.86 7.90
CA MET A 192 4.39 10.23 8.30
C MET A 192 4.63 11.23 7.18
N GLY A 193 5.70 11.05 6.39
CA GLY A 193 5.96 11.87 5.21
C GLY A 193 4.85 11.76 4.16
N ARG A 194 4.36 10.55 3.90
CA ARG A 194 3.20 10.33 3.01
C ARG A 194 1.94 11.00 3.54
N ILE A 195 1.65 10.83 4.83
CA ILE A 195 0.46 11.43 5.47
C ILE A 195 0.53 12.96 5.35
N LEU A 196 1.64 13.58 5.71
CA LEU A 196 1.80 15.03 5.61
C LEU A 196 1.65 15.53 4.17
N TYR A 197 2.32 14.86 3.21
CA TYR A 197 2.17 15.23 1.81
C TYR A 197 0.71 15.14 1.36
N THR A 198 0.04 14.05 1.73
CA THR A 198 -1.37 13.82 1.36
C THR A 198 -2.30 14.87 1.94
N LEU A 199 -2.10 15.27 3.19
CA LEU A 199 -2.89 16.34 3.82
C LEU A 199 -2.65 17.70 3.16
N ASP A 200 -1.42 17.98 2.76
CA ASP A 200 -1.06 19.26 2.15
C ASP A 200 -1.48 19.40 0.68
N HIS A 201 -1.47 18.28 -0.07
CA HIS A 201 -1.66 18.29 -1.53
C HIS A 201 -2.91 17.55 -2.00
N LYS A 202 -3.67 16.94 -1.10
CA LYS A 202 -4.89 16.15 -1.41
C LYS A 202 -4.65 15.06 -2.47
N THR A 203 -3.50 14.38 -2.40
CA THR A 203 -3.15 13.26 -3.27
C THR A 203 -2.33 12.22 -2.52
N ILE A 204 -2.53 10.95 -2.85
CA ILE A 204 -1.77 9.83 -2.28
C ILE A 204 -0.46 9.69 -3.07
N VAL A 205 0.64 9.51 -2.35
CA VAL A 205 1.97 9.41 -2.95
C VAL A 205 2.73 8.17 -2.48
N SER A 206 3.80 7.86 -3.22
CA SER A 206 4.73 6.77 -2.89
C SER A 206 5.52 7.05 -1.62
N LYS A 207 6.12 6.00 -1.07
CA LYS A 207 7.05 6.09 0.06
C LYS A 207 8.22 7.04 -0.24
N ASP A 208 8.77 6.98 -1.45
CA ASP A 208 9.91 7.80 -1.86
C ASP A 208 9.54 9.28 -1.94
N ARG A 209 8.37 9.59 -2.51
CA ARG A 209 7.90 10.98 -2.56
C ARG A 209 7.60 11.54 -1.17
N GLY A 210 7.07 10.71 -0.26
CA GLY A 210 6.86 11.09 1.14
C GLY A 210 8.18 11.40 1.86
N LEU A 211 9.22 10.59 1.66
CA LEU A 211 10.55 10.83 2.23
C LEU A 211 11.19 12.09 1.65
N GLN A 212 11.14 12.25 0.32
CA GLN A 212 11.65 13.44 -0.35
C GLN A 212 10.98 14.71 0.19
N TYR A 213 9.67 14.68 0.37
CA TYR A 213 8.92 15.80 0.93
C TYR A 213 9.42 16.20 2.32
N LEU A 214 9.75 15.24 3.17
CA LEU A 214 10.35 15.53 4.47
C LEU A 214 11.78 16.10 4.33
N LEU A 215 12.59 15.60 3.41
CA LEU A 215 13.95 16.12 3.14
C LEU A 215 13.93 17.58 2.68
N GLU A 216 12.94 17.96 1.87
CA GLU A 216 12.79 19.33 1.32
C GLU A 216 12.35 20.35 2.38
N ARG A 217 11.56 19.96 3.40
CA ARG A 217 10.88 20.88 4.30
C ARG A 217 11.32 20.86 5.77
N SER A 218 11.95 19.75 6.20
CA SER A 218 12.29 19.59 7.62
C SER A 218 13.45 20.48 8.05
N ALA A 219 13.45 20.86 9.33
CA ALA A 219 14.55 21.58 9.93
C ALA A 219 15.88 20.77 9.84
N LYS A 220 16.99 21.48 9.69
CA LYS A 220 18.34 20.87 9.53
C LYS A 220 18.72 19.86 10.60
N GLU A 221 18.17 19.99 11.79
CA GLU A 221 18.42 19.05 12.88
C GLU A 221 17.95 17.61 12.57
N TRP A 222 16.93 17.44 11.70
CA TRP A 222 16.40 16.15 11.29
C TRP A 222 17.09 15.55 10.06
N GLU A 223 17.86 16.34 9.31
CA GLU A 223 18.55 15.91 8.10
C GLU A 223 19.38 14.62 8.30
N PRO A 224 20.14 14.45 9.41
CA PRO A 224 20.88 13.22 9.61
C PRO A 224 20.01 11.97 9.72
N LEU A 225 18.83 12.06 10.36
CA LEU A 225 17.87 10.95 10.44
C LEU A 225 17.27 10.66 9.07
N LEU A 226 16.84 11.69 8.35
CA LEU A 226 16.23 11.53 7.03
C LEU A 226 17.20 10.90 6.02
N LYS A 227 18.46 11.29 6.03
CA LYS A 227 19.52 10.64 5.23
C LYS A 227 19.78 9.20 5.63
N GLU A 228 19.65 8.88 6.91
CA GLU A 228 19.79 7.48 7.37
C GLU A 228 18.57 6.65 6.92
N VAL A 229 17.36 7.22 6.90
CA VAL A 229 16.16 6.56 6.34
C VAL A 229 16.31 6.38 4.83
N GLU A 230 16.83 7.37 4.12
CA GLU A 230 17.15 7.26 2.68
C GLU A 230 18.12 6.12 2.40
N ARG A 231 19.20 6.00 3.22
CA ARG A 231 20.14 4.86 3.15
C ARG A 231 19.44 3.53 3.39
N MET A 232 18.62 3.41 4.45
CA MET A 232 17.88 2.18 4.77
C MET A 232 17.04 1.71 3.59
N ARG A 233 16.47 2.66 2.87
CA ARG A 233 15.55 2.39 1.79
C ARG A 233 16.24 2.05 0.46
N HIS A 234 17.28 2.78 0.12
CA HIS A 234 17.90 2.69 -1.21
C HIS A 234 19.27 2.01 -1.20
N ASN A 235 19.96 2.02 -0.07
CA ASN A 235 21.33 1.50 0.05
C ASN A 235 21.51 0.77 1.40
N PRO A 236 20.74 -0.29 1.68
CA PRO A 236 20.72 -0.98 2.98
C PRO A 236 22.09 -1.57 3.33
N GLU A 237 22.93 -1.91 2.34
CA GLU A 237 24.30 -2.46 2.52
C GLU A 237 25.33 -1.41 2.92
N GLU A 238 25.04 -0.11 2.79
CA GLU A 238 25.95 0.93 3.23
C GLU A 238 26.11 0.96 4.75
N LYS A 239 27.31 1.39 5.20
CA LYS A 239 27.59 1.50 6.63
C LYS A 239 26.63 2.43 7.34
N LYS A 240 26.07 1.94 8.44
CA LYS A 240 25.22 2.70 9.35
C LYS A 240 25.99 3.88 9.94
N LYS A 241 25.45 5.09 9.81
CA LYS A 241 26.08 6.34 10.30
C LYS A 241 25.69 6.67 11.75
N PHE A 242 24.69 5.96 12.28
CA PHE A 242 24.15 6.22 13.61
C PHE A 242 24.35 5.07 14.58
N PHE A 243 24.65 5.40 15.84
CA PHE A 243 24.46 4.47 16.95
C PHE A 243 22.97 4.22 17.17
N ARG A 244 22.59 2.97 17.40
CA ARG A 244 21.18 2.53 17.52
C ARG A 244 20.35 3.37 18.49
N TRP A 245 20.90 3.66 19.67
CA TRP A 245 20.20 4.44 20.69
C TRP A 245 19.94 5.90 20.26
N ARG A 246 20.92 6.54 19.61
CA ARG A 246 20.76 7.90 19.09
C ARG A 246 19.72 7.95 17.96
N ARG A 247 19.72 6.96 17.09
CA ARG A 247 18.74 6.82 16.04
C ARG A 247 17.33 6.66 16.62
N ALA A 248 17.16 5.77 17.61
CA ALA A 248 15.88 5.53 18.26
C ALA A 248 15.34 6.81 18.95
N ASP A 249 16.18 7.54 19.66
CA ASP A 249 15.79 8.82 20.28
C ASP A 249 15.38 9.87 19.24
N MET A 250 16.19 10.05 18.20
CA MET A 250 15.86 10.99 17.11
C MET A 250 14.58 10.61 16.41
N THR A 251 14.37 9.32 16.10
CA THR A 251 13.14 8.85 15.46
C THR A 251 11.93 9.14 16.32
N LYS A 252 11.98 8.83 17.61
CA LYS A 252 10.87 9.13 18.55
C LYS A 252 10.55 10.63 18.56
N ARG A 253 11.57 11.48 18.74
CA ARG A 253 11.39 12.94 18.80
C ARG A 253 10.83 13.50 17.50
N TYR A 254 11.34 13.05 16.37
CA TYR A 254 10.87 13.48 15.07
C TYR A 254 9.44 13.00 14.80
N LEU A 255 9.14 11.75 15.13
CA LEU A 255 7.77 11.23 15.02
C LEU A 255 6.76 12.04 15.84
N LEU A 256 7.11 12.40 17.08
CA LEU A 256 6.24 13.27 17.89
C LEU A 256 6.06 14.66 17.27
N CYS A 257 7.11 15.24 16.69
CA CYS A 257 7.03 16.52 15.97
C CYS A 257 6.06 16.41 14.77
N LEU A 258 6.19 15.35 13.96
CA LEU A 258 5.32 15.13 12.80
C LEU A 258 3.85 14.85 13.20
N ILE A 259 3.63 14.14 14.32
CA ILE A 259 2.29 13.90 14.87
C ILE A 259 1.62 15.24 15.23
N GLU A 260 2.32 16.12 15.95
CA GLU A 260 1.77 17.44 16.31
C GLU A 260 1.51 18.30 15.06
N GLU A 261 2.37 18.24 14.06
CA GLU A 261 2.15 18.93 12.81
C GLU A 261 0.91 18.42 12.06
N CYS A 262 0.70 17.11 12.00
CA CYS A 262 -0.51 16.52 11.42
C CYS A 262 -1.77 16.98 12.16
N ARG A 263 -1.73 17.02 13.49
CA ARG A 263 -2.86 17.49 14.32
C ARG A 263 -3.30 18.91 14.02
N GLY A 264 -2.41 19.75 13.56
CA GLY A 264 -2.73 21.11 13.13
C GLY A 264 -3.43 21.21 11.77
N LYS A 265 -3.68 20.07 11.08
CA LYS A 265 -4.23 20.04 9.70
C LYS A 265 -5.68 19.57 9.59
N TRP A 266 -6.31 19.09 10.68
CA TRP A 266 -7.71 18.69 10.74
C TRP A 266 -8.49 19.37 11.87
#